data_6f2f9c235b1419e2efba9589dbf5db9b
#
_entry.id   6f2f9c235b1419e2efba9589dbf5db9b
#
_cell.length_a   1.000
_cell.length_b   1.000
_cell.length_c   1.000
_cell.angle_alpha   90.00
_cell.angle_beta   90.00
_cell.angle_gamma   90.00
#
_symmetry.space_group_name_H-M   'P 1'
#
loop_
_entity.id
_entity.type
_entity.pdbx_description
1 polymer ?
#
loop_
_entity_poly.entity_id
_entity_poly.type
_entity_poly.pdbx_seq_one_letter_code
_entity_poly.pdbx_strand_id
1 'polypeptide(L)'
;LIGLVGSEMCIRDRIEEFTDNMLSNDDYRQYLGNALPKLYLGWNNSFRYKNFDLSFQMTGQFGFKILNEPRAYYENNSIAYNRLKSVQKAPYGGQYTLSTAQKQTFVSYYLEDGDFLKMTNITLGYNIPLKSSKFVKNIRAYVSADNLFCITGYDGLDPEMSNSDIWSLGIDWRDKYPSTRSFTFGLNVSF
;
A
#
# COMPACT_ATOMS: atom_id res chain seq x y z
N LEU A 1 -7.53 17.76 18.18
CA LEU A 1 -8.00 17.40 16.84
C LEU A 1 -6.89 17.76 15.84
N ILE A 2 -6.03 16.80 15.55
CA ILE A 2 -5.03 16.96 14.49
C ILE A 2 -5.74 16.53 13.22
N GLY A 3 -6.43 17.50 12.62
CA GLY A 3 -7.08 17.25 11.35
C GLY A 3 -6.06 17.22 10.25
N LEU A 4 -6.06 16.15 9.46
CA LEU A 4 -5.70 16.26 8.07
C LEU A 4 -6.74 17.18 7.44
N VAL A 5 -6.42 18.47 7.34
CA VAL A 5 -7.29 19.42 6.67
C VAL A 5 -7.02 19.29 5.17
N GLY A 6 -7.89 18.56 4.51
CA GLY A 6 -7.72 18.26 3.09
C GLY A 6 -6.67 17.19 2.81
N SER A 7 -6.07 17.24 1.63
CA SER A 7 -5.05 16.30 1.17
C SER A 7 -3.63 16.61 1.66
N GLU A 8 -3.46 17.59 2.54
CA GLU A 8 -2.15 18.06 2.99
C GLU A 8 -1.75 17.41 4.32
N MET A 9 -0.55 16.88 4.37
CA MET A 9 0.03 16.28 5.58
C MET A 9 0.95 17.29 6.25
N CYS A 10 0.50 17.87 7.37
CA CYS A 10 1.31 18.74 8.24
C CYS A 10 1.84 17.90 9.39
N ILE A 11 3.11 17.56 9.35
CA ILE A 11 3.80 16.71 10.33
C ILE A 11 5.00 17.47 10.90
N ARG A 12 5.40 17.12 12.11
CA ARG A 12 6.53 17.74 12.79
C ARG A 12 7.85 17.23 12.24
N ASP A 13 8.76 18.16 11.98
CA ASP A 13 10.11 17.84 11.55
C ASP A 13 11.00 17.40 12.72
N ARG A 14 12.20 16.92 12.39
CA ARG A 14 13.20 16.43 13.34
C ARG A 14 13.53 17.47 14.41
N ILE A 15 13.34 17.10 15.66
CA ILE A 15 13.74 17.89 16.82
C ILE A 15 14.86 17.14 17.54
N GLU A 16 15.98 17.78 17.77
CA GLU A 16 17.15 17.15 18.41
C GLU A 16 16.94 16.93 19.91
N GLU A 17 16.18 17.79 20.57
CA GLU A 17 15.71 17.58 21.96
C GLU A 17 14.18 17.64 22.01
N PHE A 18 13.59 16.57 22.50
CA PHE A 18 12.15 16.38 22.50
C PHE A 18 11.55 16.66 23.88
N THR A 19 10.70 17.67 23.99
CA THR A 19 9.91 17.93 25.20
C THR A 19 8.42 17.77 24.91
N ASP A 20 7.63 17.34 25.91
CA ASP A 20 6.18 17.15 25.79
C ASP A 20 5.44 18.40 25.29
N ASN A 21 5.95 19.58 25.62
CA ASN A 21 5.39 20.86 25.19
C ASN A 21 5.55 21.09 23.68
N MET A 22 6.59 20.57 23.05
CA MET A 22 6.82 20.71 21.60
C MET A 22 5.81 19.90 20.78
N LEU A 23 5.31 18.78 21.32
CA LEU A 23 4.27 17.98 20.67
C LEU A 23 2.90 18.64 20.65
N SER A 24 2.65 19.59 21.56
CA SER A 24 1.38 20.31 21.65
C SER A 24 1.40 21.65 20.93
N ASN A 25 2.58 22.17 20.54
CA ASN A 25 2.71 23.47 19.89
C ASN A 25 2.60 23.34 18.37
N ASP A 26 1.71 24.12 17.78
CA ASP A 26 1.46 24.17 16.34
C ASP A 26 2.60 24.81 15.55
N ASP A 27 3.47 25.60 16.20
CA ASP A 27 4.62 26.26 15.56
C ASP A 27 5.64 25.25 14.98
N TYR A 28 5.65 24.01 15.45
CA TYR A 28 6.54 22.95 14.94
C TYR A 28 5.92 22.12 13.82
N ARG A 29 4.73 22.48 13.33
CA ARG A 29 4.11 21.78 12.21
C ARG A 29 4.65 22.31 10.89
N GLN A 30 5.07 21.39 10.03
CA GLN A 30 5.54 21.71 8.69
C GLN A 30 4.75 20.92 7.65
N TYR A 31 4.55 21.51 6.49
CA TYR A 31 3.99 20.82 5.34
C TYR A 31 5.06 19.92 4.72
N LEU A 32 4.83 18.60 4.72
CA LEU A 32 5.80 17.61 4.23
C LEU A 32 5.31 16.84 3.00
N GLY A 33 4.13 17.12 2.51
CA GLY A 33 3.60 16.47 1.32
C GLY A 33 2.10 16.31 1.31
N ASN A 34 1.62 15.59 0.32
CA ASN A 34 0.22 15.36 0.05
C ASN A 34 -0.10 13.87 0.19
N ALA A 35 -1.24 13.56 0.81
CA ALA A 35 -1.76 12.20 0.91
C ALA A 35 -2.40 11.70 -0.40
N LEU A 36 -2.82 12.62 -1.28
CA LEU A 36 -3.39 12.24 -2.56
C LEU A 36 -2.30 12.15 -3.64
N PRO A 37 -2.29 11.09 -4.44
CA PRO A 37 -1.39 10.97 -5.57
C PRO A 37 -1.54 12.11 -6.57
N LYS A 38 -0.40 12.57 -7.09
CA LYS A 38 -0.36 13.58 -8.17
C LYS A 38 -0.56 12.94 -9.54
N LEU A 39 -0.23 11.66 -9.66
CA LEU A 39 -0.34 10.91 -10.91
C LEU A 39 -0.93 9.52 -10.65
N TYR A 40 -1.96 9.19 -11.41
CA TYR A 40 -2.54 7.85 -11.49
C TYR A 40 -2.20 7.25 -12.84
N LEU A 41 -1.67 6.04 -12.84
CA LEU A 41 -1.33 5.28 -14.04
C LEU A 41 -2.20 4.02 -14.11
N GLY A 42 -2.85 3.81 -15.25
CA GLY A 42 -3.52 2.55 -15.58
C GLY A 42 -2.98 2.04 -16.92
N TRP A 43 -2.46 0.81 -16.94
CA TRP A 43 -1.95 0.19 -18.15
C TRP A 43 -2.59 -1.18 -18.34
N ASN A 44 -3.48 -1.27 -19.35
CA ASN A 44 -4.14 -2.50 -19.74
C ASN A 44 -3.64 -2.92 -21.12
N ASN A 45 -3.27 -4.18 -21.26
CA ASN A 45 -2.86 -4.71 -22.54
C ASN A 45 -3.36 -6.14 -22.75
N SER A 46 -3.60 -6.49 -24.01
CA SER A 46 -3.99 -7.85 -24.39
C SER A 46 -3.30 -8.25 -25.69
N PHE A 47 -2.73 -9.43 -25.70
CA PHE A 47 -2.02 -10.02 -26.84
C PHE A 47 -2.68 -11.32 -27.20
N ARG A 48 -2.81 -11.58 -28.50
CA ARG A 48 -3.23 -12.88 -29.02
C ARG A 48 -2.26 -13.35 -30.07
N TYR A 49 -1.78 -14.57 -29.87
CA TYR A 49 -0.90 -15.23 -30.83
C TYR A 49 -1.34 -16.67 -31.03
N LYS A 50 -1.81 -17.00 -32.24
CA LYS A 50 -2.40 -18.32 -32.56
C LYS A 50 -3.50 -18.68 -31.55
N ASN A 51 -3.28 -19.70 -30.74
CA ASN A 51 -4.22 -20.20 -29.74
C ASN A 51 -4.01 -19.63 -28.33
N PHE A 52 -2.95 -18.84 -28.13
CA PHE A 52 -2.65 -18.19 -26.85
C PHE A 52 -3.26 -16.81 -26.79
N ASP A 53 -3.79 -16.46 -25.65
CA ASP A 53 -4.17 -15.12 -25.27
C ASP A 53 -3.52 -14.74 -23.94
N LEU A 54 -2.94 -13.56 -23.86
CA LEU A 54 -2.34 -12.99 -22.68
C LEU A 54 -2.96 -11.63 -22.44
N SER A 55 -3.48 -11.39 -21.28
CA SER A 55 -3.92 -10.06 -20.84
C SER A 55 -3.29 -9.70 -19.51
N PHE A 56 -2.94 -8.43 -19.33
CA PHE A 56 -2.50 -7.94 -18.03
C PHE A 56 -2.99 -6.53 -17.78
N GLN A 57 -3.12 -6.23 -16.50
CA GLN A 57 -3.50 -4.94 -15.98
C GLN A 57 -2.49 -4.51 -14.91
N MET A 58 -1.96 -3.31 -15.07
CA MET A 58 -1.11 -2.65 -14.09
C MET A 58 -1.74 -1.34 -13.64
N THR A 59 -1.58 -1.02 -12.37
CA THR A 59 -1.97 0.26 -11.79
C THR A 59 -0.80 0.86 -11.04
N GLY A 60 -0.70 2.19 -11.04
CA GLY A 60 0.33 2.90 -10.30
C GLY A 60 -0.20 4.22 -9.78
N GLN A 61 0.33 4.64 -8.64
CA GLN A 61 0.07 5.93 -8.04
C GLN A 61 1.41 6.54 -7.61
N PHE A 62 1.58 7.83 -7.88
CA PHE A 62 2.87 8.50 -7.68
C PHE A 62 2.70 9.91 -7.13
N GLY A 63 3.69 10.35 -6.35
CA GLY A 63 3.79 11.69 -5.83
C GLY A 63 2.92 11.93 -4.61
N PHE A 64 2.79 10.97 -3.72
CA PHE A 64 2.07 11.09 -2.47
C PHE A 64 2.86 10.50 -1.29
N LYS A 65 2.43 10.84 -0.08
CA LYS A 65 3.04 10.40 1.16
C LYS A 65 2.08 9.54 1.97
N ILE A 66 2.63 8.59 2.71
CA ILE A 66 1.90 7.71 3.63
C ILE A 66 2.52 7.83 5.01
N LEU A 67 1.68 8.03 6.01
CA LEU A 67 2.07 7.90 7.40
C LEU A 67 1.96 6.42 7.82
N ASN A 68 3.09 5.80 8.11
CA ASN A 68 3.18 4.41 8.54
C ASN A 68 2.89 4.30 10.05
N GLU A 69 1.61 4.26 10.42
CA GLU A 69 1.17 4.15 11.82
C GLU A 69 1.55 2.81 12.45
N PRO A 70 1.46 1.65 11.75
CA PRO A 70 1.94 0.39 12.30
C PRO A 70 3.40 0.45 12.73
N ARG A 71 4.27 1.04 11.91
CA ARG A 71 5.68 1.22 12.24
C ARG A 71 5.85 2.13 13.45
N ALA A 72 5.17 3.28 13.47
CA ALA A 72 5.22 4.21 14.59
C ALA A 72 4.77 3.56 15.90
N TYR A 73 3.75 2.71 15.86
CA TYR A 73 3.25 2.00 17.03
C TYR A 73 4.22 0.91 17.52
N TYR A 74 4.71 0.06 16.61
CA TYR A 74 5.55 -1.09 16.99
C TYR A 74 7.04 -0.75 17.17
N GLU A 75 7.50 0.41 16.74
CA GLU A 75 8.82 0.97 17.06
C GLU A 75 8.85 1.72 18.40
N ASN A 76 8.05 1.31 19.35
CA ASN A 76 7.93 1.95 20.65
C ASN A 76 8.38 1.02 21.78
N ASN A 77 9.33 1.47 22.62
CA ASN A 77 9.82 0.71 23.76
C ASN A 77 8.81 0.59 24.91
N SER A 78 7.80 1.45 24.94
CA SER A 78 6.80 1.47 26.03
C SER A 78 5.70 0.42 25.87
N ILE A 79 5.59 -0.23 24.70
CA ILE A 79 4.61 -1.29 24.51
C ILE A 79 5.10 -2.64 25.05
N ALA A 80 4.17 -3.39 25.64
CA ALA A 80 4.46 -4.70 26.23
C ALA A 80 4.46 -5.86 25.21
N TYR A 81 4.06 -5.60 23.97
CA TYR A 81 3.92 -6.61 22.91
C TYR A 81 5.19 -6.77 22.07
N ASN A 82 5.13 -7.63 21.07
CA ASN A 82 6.20 -7.77 20.08
C ASN A 82 6.46 -6.43 19.40
N ARG A 83 7.73 -6.02 19.43
CA ARG A 83 8.22 -4.78 18.84
C ARG A 83 8.98 -5.06 17.56
N LEU A 84 9.06 -4.07 16.68
CA LEU A 84 9.93 -4.14 15.53
C LEU A 84 11.40 -4.14 15.97
N LYS A 85 12.25 -4.86 15.25
CA LYS A 85 13.70 -4.87 15.50
C LYS A 85 14.34 -3.49 15.30
N SER A 86 13.72 -2.67 14.47
CA SER A 86 14.13 -1.30 14.17
C SER A 86 13.96 -0.33 15.36
N VAL A 87 13.26 -0.73 16.43
CA VAL A 87 13.06 0.12 17.62
C VAL A 87 14.37 0.66 18.21
N GLN A 88 15.49 -0.06 18.06
CA GLN A 88 16.81 0.39 18.52
C GLN A 88 17.36 1.56 17.70
N LYS A 89 16.87 1.74 16.48
CA LYS A 89 17.25 2.80 15.54
C LYS A 89 16.18 3.90 15.46
N ALA A 90 15.05 3.70 16.16
CA ALA A 90 13.98 4.67 16.19
C ALA A 90 14.48 6.01 16.74
N PRO A 91 14.01 7.13 16.22
CA PRO A 91 14.31 8.43 16.77
C PRO A 91 13.96 8.44 18.24
N TYR A 92 14.76 9.13 19.02
CA TYR A 92 14.52 9.29 20.46
C TYR A 92 14.68 8.00 21.31
N GLY A 93 15.35 6.97 20.75
CA GLY A 93 15.61 5.71 21.46
C GLY A 93 14.38 4.90 21.84
N GLY A 94 13.21 5.22 21.28
CA GLY A 94 11.95 4.57 21.63
C GLY A 94 11.54 4.76 23.10
N GLN A 95 11.98 5.81 23.77
CA GLN A 95 11.81 6.03 25.21
C GLN A 95 10.49 6.71 25.62
N TYR A 96 9.51 6.74 24.72
CA TYR A 96 8.26 7.46 25.01
C TYR A 96 7.27 6.63 25.81
N THR A 97 6.59 7.31 26.73
CA THR A 97 5.47 6.74 27.47
C THR A 97 4.28 6.50 26.52
N LEU A 98 3.36 5.60 26.88
CA LEU A 98 2.16 5.31 26.08
C LEU A 98 1.34 6.57 25.75
N SER A 99 1.30 7.56 26.63
CA SER A 99 0.63 8.83 26.39
C SER A 99 1.30 9.65 25.28
N THR A 100 2.61 9.49 25.11
CA THR A 100 3.41 10.11 24.05
C THR A 100 3.42 9.27 22.77
N ALA A 101 3.19 7.97 22.86
CA ALA A 101 3.18 7.06 21.70
C ALA A 101 2.15 7.46 20.64
N GLN A 102 0.96 7.89 21.07
CA GLN A 102 -0.06 8.41 20.13
C GLN A 102 0.40 9.68 19.41
N LYS A 103 1.24 10.47 20.04
CA LYS A 103 1.79 11.69 19.44
C LYS A 103 3.00 11.42 18.55
N GLN A 104 3.74 10.32 18.76
CA GLN A 104 4.84 9.89 17.89
C GLN A 104 4.38 9.56 16.48
N THR A 105 3.15 9.09 16.31
CA THR A 105 2.58 8.73 15.02
C THR A 105 2.65 9.88 14.01
N PHE A 106 2.75 11.11 14.47
CA PHE A 106 2.71 12.31 13.65
C PHE A 106 4.08 12.98 13.45
N VAL A 107 5.17 12.26 13.58
CA VAL A 107 6.52 12.75 13.26
C VAL A 107 6.93 12.36 11.84
N SER A 108 7.73 13.24 11.23
CA SER A 108 8.20 13.09 9.85
C SER A 108 8.96 11.78 9.56
N TYR A 109 9.55 11.19 10.59
CA TYR A 109 10.28 9.92 10.48
C TYR A 109 9.42 8.75 10.00
N TYR A 110 8.14 8.75 10.33
CA TYR A 110 7.18 7.71 9.92
C TYR A 110 6.40 8.06 8.66
N LEU A 111 6.72 9.21 8.05
CA LEU A 111 6.14 9.63 6.78
C LEU A 111 7.01 9.12 5.63
N GLU A 112 6.48 8.22 4.86
CA GLU A 112 7.16 7.52 3.78
C GLU A 112 6.59 7.90 2.40
N ASP A 113 7.34 7.64 1.34
CA ASP A 113 6.84 7.75 -0.02
C ASP A 113 5.87 6.60 -0.31
N GLY A 114 4.68 6.96 -0.78
CA GLY A 114 3.63 6.00 -1.10
C GLY A 114 3.63 5.52 -2.55
N ASP A 115 4.62 5.93 -3.34
CA ASP A 115 4.70 5.62 -4.76
C ASP A 115 4.73 4.11 -4.99
N PHE A 116 3.89 3.63 -5.92
CA PHE A 116 3.88 2.22 -6.26
C PHE A 116 3.47 1.95 -7.71
N LEU A 117 3.89 0.80 -8.21
CA LEU A 117 3.43 0.18 -9.44
C LEU A 117 3.05 -1.28 -9.16
N LYS A 118 1.79 -1.64 -9.40
CA LYS A 118 1.21 -2.93 -9.03
C LYS A 118 0.72 -3.67 -10.26
N MET A 119 1.02 -4.97 -10.36
CA MET A 119 0.38 -5.88 -11.29
C MET A 119 -0.93 -6.36 -10.67
N THR A 120 -2.04 -5.74 -11.09
CA THR A 120 -3.37 -6.01 -10.53
C THR A 120 -3.91 -7.36 -10.99
N ASN A 121 -3.77 -7.64 -12.29
CA ASN A 121 -4.19 -8.91 -12.86
C ASN A 121 -3.29 -9.30 -14.03
N ILE A 122 -3.05 -10.60 -14.19
CA ILE A 122 -2.47 -11.18 -15.39
C ILE A 122 -3.18 -12.51 -15.68
N THR A 123 -3.61 -12.70 -16.92
CA THR A 123 -4.30 -13.91 -17.37
C THR A 123 -3.65 -14.43 -18.63
N LEU A 124 -3.28 -15.72 -18.62
CA LEU A 124 -2.80 -16.46 -19.77
C LEU A 124 -3.84 -17.53 -20.13
N GLY A 125 -4.39 -17.45 -21.33
CA GLY A 125 -5.35 -18.41 -21.86
C GLY A 125 -4.79 -19.20 -23.02
N TYR A 126 -5.27 -20.43 -23.19
CA TYR A 126 -4.98 -21.29 -24.32
C TYR A 126 -6.27 -21.90 -24.88
N ASN A 127 -6.58 -21.60 -26.13
CA ASN A 127 -7.71 -22.18 -26.84
C ASN A 127 -7.28 -23.51 -27.48
N ILE A 128 -7.84 -24.60 -26.99
CA ILE A 128 -7.50 -25.95 -27.44
C ILE A 128 -8.12 -26.18 -28.82
N PRO A 129 -7.30 -26.43 -29.86
CA PRO A 129 -7.82 -26.68 -31.19
C PRO A 129 -8.55 -28.03 -31.28
N LEU A 130 -9.86 -27.98 -31.42
CA LEU A 130 -10.70 -29.17 -31.57
C LEU A 130 -10.76 -29.60 -33.04
N LYS A 131 -10.35 -30.82 -33.33
CA LYS A 131 -10.54 -31.42 -34.66
C LYS A 131 -11.96 -32.04 -34.70
N SER A 132 -12.94 -31.27 -35.21
CA SER A 132 -14.28 -31.74 -35.59
C SER A 132 -15.09 -32.44 -34.46
N SER A 133 -15.35 -31.76 -33.36
CA SER A 133 -16.34 -32.21 -32.38
C SER A 133 -17.74 -31.71 -32.76
N LYS A 134 -18.74 -32.59 -32.75
CA LYS A 134 -20.14 -32.21 -33.02
C LYS A 134 -20.82 -31.53 -31.79
N PHE A 135 -20.31 -31.75 -30.60
CA PHE A 135 -20.92 -31.34 -29.35
C PHE A 135 -20.20 -30.15 -28.67
N VAL A 136 -18.88 -30.05 -28.81
CA VAL A 136 -18.08 -29.00 -28.17
C VAL A 136 -17.50 -28.09 -29.23
N LYS A 137 -17.82 -26.79 -29.17
CA LYS A 137 -17.37 -25.77 -30.12
C LYS A 137 -16.01 -25.18 -29.77
N ASN A 138 -15.78 -24.98 -28.46
CA ASN A 138 -14.50 -24.42 -27.99
C ASN A 138 -14.18 -24.87 -26.58
N ILE A 139 -12.91 -25.09 -26.30
CA ILE A 139 -12.38 -25.31 -24.96
C ILE A 139 -11.23 -24.30 -24.76
N ARG A 140 -11.33 -23.46 -23.74
CA ARG A 140 -10.26 -22.55 -23.34
C ARG A 140 -9.83 -22.87 -21.91
N ALA A 141 -8.57 -23.28 -21.75
CA ALA A 141 -7.92 -23.36 -20.44
C ALA A 141 -7.23 -22.02 -20.13
N TYR A 142 -7.31 -21.57 -18.89
CA TYR A 142 -6.63 -20.34 -18.48
C TYR A 142 -6.09 -20.40 -17.07
N VAL A 143 -5.05 -19.62 -16.83
CA VAL A 143 -4.52 -19.32 -15.51
C VAL A 143 -4.52 -17.81 -15.34
N SER A 144 -4.99 -17.35 -14.18
CA SER A 144 -4.99 -15.94 -13.79
C SER A 144 -4.30 -15.77 -12.45
N ALA A 145 -3.59 -14.68 -12.31
CA ALA A 145 -3.00 -14.26 -11.05
C ALA A 145 -3.42 -12.82 -10.75
N ASP A 146 -3.91 -12.59 -9.53
CA ASP A 146 -4.27 -11.26 -9.05
C ASP A 146 -3.26 -10.79 -8.02
N ASN A 147 -2.98 -9.50 -8.02
CA ASN A 147 -2.01 -8.85 -7.13
C ASN A 147 -0.64 -9.54 -7.13
N LEU A 148 -0.13 -9.89 -8.32
CA LEU A 148 1.05 -10.75 -8.48
C LEU A 148 2.28 -10.13 -7.82
N PHE A 149 2.50 -8.83 -8.00
CA PHE A 149 3.57 -8.07 -7.36
C PHE A 149 3.21 -6.59 -7.23
N CYS A 150 3.84 -5.93 -6.27
CA CYS A 150 3.84 -4.50 -6.09
C CYS A 150 5.29 -4.01 -5.98
N ILE A 151 5.66 -3.04 -6.79
CA ILE A 151 6.96 -2.36 -6.75
C ILE A 151 6.73 -1.05 -6.02
N THR A 152 7.32 -0.90 -4.84
CA THR A 152 7.18 0.28 -3.99
C THR A 152 8.42 0.46 -3.13
N GLY A 153 8.67 1.70 -2.70
CA GLY A 153 9.64 2.03 -1.66
C GLY A 153 9.04 2.12 -0.26
N TYR A 154 7.73 1.89 -0.13
CA TYR A 154 7.03 1.92 1.15
C TYR A 154 7.37 0.68 1.99
N ASP A 155 7.74 0.89 3.27
CA ASP A 155 8.12 -0.18 4.19
C ASP A 155 6.94 -0.88 4.87
N GLY A 156 5.71 -0.37 4.68
CA GLY A 156 4.48 -0.97 5.20
C GLY A 156 3.96 -2.15 4.37
N LEU A 157 2.78 -2.65 4.72
CA LEU A 157 2.21 -3.85 4.11
C LEU A 157 1.68 -3.63 2.69
N ASP A 158 0.97 -2.52 2.45
CA ASP A 158 0.34 -2.25 1.16
C ASP A 158 0.11 -0.74 1.00
N PRO A 159 0.81 -0.04 0.09
CA PRO A 159 0.66 1.40 -0.10
C PRO A 159 -0.73 1.80 -0.62
N GLU A 160 -1.45 0.90 -1.30
CA GLU A 160 -2.78 1.18 -1.84
C GLU A 160 -3.83 1.33 -0.74
N MET A 161 -3.64 0.68 0.41
CA MET A 161 -4.58 0.71 1.54
C MET A 161 -4.65 2.06 2.26
N SER A 162 -3.63 2.90 2.14
CA SER A 162 -3.59 4.23 2.78
C SER A 162 -4.70 5.18 2.31
N ASN A 163 -5.25 4.97 1.13
CA ASN A 163 -6.28 5.79 0.52
C ASN A 163 -7.69 5.16 0.58
N SER A 164 -7.87 4.10 1.34
CA SER A 164 -9.15 3.37 1.42
C SER A 164 -10.23 4.07 2.25
N ASP A 165 -9.84 5.03 3.10
CA ASP A 165 -10.75 5.77 3.96
C ASP A 165 -10.62 7.28 3.74
N ILE A 166 -11.73 7.93 3.39
CA ILE A 166 -11.78 9.37 3.10
C ILE A 166 -11.52 10.24 4.34
N TRP A 167 -11.73 9.71 5.55
CA TRP A 167 -11.52 10.43 6.81
C TRP A 167 -10.08 10.35 7.32
N SER A 168 -9.30 9.42 6.76
CA SER A 168 -7.92 9.17 7.17
C SER A 168 -7.00 8.94 5.97
N LEU A 169 -7.15 9.76 4.93
CA LEU A 169 -6.31 9.71 3.74
C LEU A 169 -4.82 9.82 4.10
N GLY A 170 -4.02 8.95 3.49
CA GLY A 170 -2.57 8.92 3.68
C GLY A 170 -2.12 8.33 5.01
N ILE A 171 -3.02 7.73 5.80
CA ILE A 171 -2.64 7.00 7.01
C ILE A 171 -2.85 5.52 6.80
N ASP A 172 -1.78 4.75 6.96
CA ASP A 172 -1.87 3.30 7.01
C ASP A 172 -2.13 2.86 8.45
N TRP A 173 -3.36 2.38 8.72
CA TRP A 173 -3.80 1.96 10.04
C TRP A 173 -3.49 0.48 10.29
N ARG A 174 -3.28 0.10 11.56
CA ARG A 174 -2.98 -1.28 12.00
C ARG A 174 -4.08 -2.30 11.75
N ASP A 175 -5.31 -1.86 11.61
CA ASP A 175 -6.51 -2.68 11.43
C ASP A 175 -6.81 -3.03 9.97
N LYS A 176 -6.00 -2.52 9.04
CA LYS A 176 -6.16 -2.80 7.61
C LYS A 176 -5.53 -4.14 7.23
N TYR A 177 -6.24 -4.86 6.37
CA TYR A 177 -5.74 -6.11 5.80
C TYR A 177 -5.15 -5.85 4.40
N PRO A 178 -3.91 -6.26 4.13
CA PRO A 178 -3.28 -6.01 2.83
C PRO A 178 -3.95 -6.82 1.72
N SER A 179 -3.83 -6.34 0.48
CA SER A 179 -4.31 -7.07 -0.68
C SER A 179 -3.61 -8.43 -0.82
N THR A 180 -4.41 -9.49 -0.98
CA THR A 180 -3.91 -10.86 -1.10
C THR A 180 -3.55 -11.20 -2.53
N ARG A 181 -2.52 -12.04 -2.69
CA ARG A 181 -2.18 -12.65 -3.97
C ARG A 181 -3.03 -13.88 -4.18
N SER A 182 -3.72 -13.97 -5.34
CA SER A 182 -4.53 -15.14 -5.69
C SER A 182 -4.15 -15.73 -7.04
N PHE A 183 -4.32 -17.04 -7.17
CA PHE A 183 -4.12 -17.76 -8.42
C PHE A 183 -5.37 -18.54 -8.75
N THR A 184 -5.88 -18.38 -9.97
CA THR A 184 -7.09 -19.02 -10.45
C THR A 184 -6.77 -19.87 -11.68
N PHE A 185 -7.21 -21.12 -11.67
CA PHE A 185 -7.15 -22.02 -12.82
C PHE A 185 -8.57 -22.31 -13.28
N GLY A 186 -8.82 -22.20 -14.57
CA GLY A 186 -10.17 -22.42 -15.08
C GLY A 186 -10.22 -23.02 -16.47
N LEU A 187 -11.37 -23.62 -16.77
CA LEU A 187 -11.73 -24.16 -18.07
C LEU A 187 -13.07 -23.56 -18.51
N ASN A 188 -13.10 -22.97 -19.69
CA ASN A 188 -14.32 -22.55 -20.35
C ASN A 188 -14.63 -23.50 -21.49
N VAL A 189 -15.79 -24.14 -21.43
CA VAL A 189 -16.27 -25.08 -22.47
C VAL A 189 -17.54 -24.51 -23.09
N SER A 190 -17.54 -24.36 -24.41
CA SER A 190 -18.70 -23.94 -25.19
C SER A 190 -19.24 -25.11 -26.01
N PHE A 191 -20.54 -25.34 -25.94
CA PHE A 191 -21.26 -26.40 -26.65
C PHE A 191 -22.00 -25.91 -27.87
#